data_a2c5cfd2c514f3b1010d3e9c79fe34ce
#
_entry.id   a2c5cfd2c514f3b1010d3e9c79fe34ce
#
_cell.length_a   1.000
_cell.length_b   1.000
_cell.length_c   1.000
_cell.angle_alpha   90.00
_cell.angle_beta   90.00
_cell.angle_gamma   90.00
#
_symmetry.space_group_name_H-M   'P 1'
#
loop_
_entity.id
_entity.type
_entity.pdbx_description
1 polymer ?
#
loop_
_entity_poly.entity_id
_entity_poly.type
_entity_poly.pdbx_seq_one_letter_code
_entity_poly.pdbx_strand_id
1 'polypeptide(L)'
;MTHADATVALTGIGAVTPLGDAAVTWSRLLDGDSGLEAAPEGLRRAGCEVAGPAGWFDAADFMDRNVARRMGRFSQFSVAAAGMALADAGLEGHSGDGLGVVVHTGAGGLIEAEAAAGPAAARPARVSPLFTPIYGPNMAACQPSIVFGATGPVLGGVGACAAGVQAVIDGLRVVQRGDAEVVLAGATDGALSPMLLGSLVNAGPLAPAGPDPASACRPYHVRRAGMVAPRARRSSSSSA
;
A
#
# COMPACT_ATOMS: atom_id res chain seq x y z
N MET A 1 3.07 -36.50 9.13
CA MET A 1 2.63 -35.66 8.00
C MET A 1 3.65 -34.50 7.91
N THR A 2 4.29 -34.35 6.79
CA THR A 2 5.15 -33.17 6.57
C THR A 2 4.27 -31.94 6.45
N HIS A 3 4.59 -30.83 7.10
CA HIS A 3 3.82 -29.57 7.04
C HIS A 3 3.60 -29.05 5.59
N ALA A 4 4.33 -29.58 4.62
CA ALA A 4 4.20 -29.26 3.20
C ALA A 4 2.82 -29.60 2.58
N ASP A 5 2.07 -30.51 3.20
CA ASP A 5 0.73 -30.94 2.73
C ASP A 5 -0.41 -30.25 3.50
N ALA A 6 -0.10 -29.29 4.38
CA ALA A 6 -1.12 -28.58 5.14
C ALA A 6 -1.94 -27.67 4.21
N THR A 7 -3.27 -27.81 4.24
CA THR A 7 -4.20 -26.89 3.59
C THR A 7 -4.19 -25.56 4.35
N VAL A 8 -3.86 -24.46 3.69
CA VAL A 8 -3.89 -23.11 4.25
C VAL A 8 -5.12 -22.40 3.71
N ALA A 9 -5.91 -21.81 4.60
CA ALA A 9 -7.13 -21.08 4.26
C ALA A 9 -6.88 -19.56 4.28
N LEU A 10 -7.52 -18.84 3.36
CA LEU A 10 -7.69 -17.40 3.45
C LEU A 10 -8.94 -17.15 4.30
N THR A 11 -8.78 -16.51 5.45
CA THR A 11 -9.84 -16.35 6.45
C THR A 11 -10.38 -14.93 6.55
N GLY A 12 -9.64 -13.94 6.09
CA GLY A 12 -10.08 -12.54 6.10
C GLY A 12 -9.39 -11.69 5.06
N ILE A 13 -10.07 -10.65 4.61
CA ILE A 13 -9.61 -9.70 3.60
C ILE A 13 -9.73 -8.27 4.12
N GLY A 14 -8.67 -7.50 4.02
CA GLY A 14 -8.66 -6.07 4.27
C GLY A 14 -8.03 -5.32 3.11
N ALA A 15 -8.62 -4.20 2.74
CA ALA A 15 -8.11 -3.38 1.63
C ALA A 15 -8.33 -1.90 1.85
N VAL A 16 -7.43 -1.09 1.31
CA VAL A 16 -7.59 0.35 1.12
C VAL A 16 -7.38 0.63 -0.36
N THR A 17 -8.44 0.95 -1.06
CA THR A 17 -8.42 1.21 -2.51
C THR A 17 -8.99 2.60 -2.82
N PRO A 18 -8.88 3.10 -4.05
CA PRO A 18 -9.57 4.31 -4.47
C PRO A 18 -11.10 4.25 -4.34
N LEU A 19 -11.68 3.06 -4.37
CA LEU A 19 -13.14 2.85 -4.27
C LEU A 19 -13.64 2.75 -2.83
N GLY A 20 -12.81 2.31 -1.89
CA GLY A 20 -13.19 2.09 -0.50
C GLY A 20 -12.38 0.97 0.15
N ASP A 21 -12.92 0.39 1.21
CA ASP A 21 -12.45 -0.87 1.80
C ASP A 21 -12.73 -2.09 0.89
N ALA A 22 -12.47 -3.30 1.36
CA ALA A 22 -12.64 -4.51 0.56
C ALA A 22 -14.09 -4.72 0.10
N ALA A 23 -15.06 -4.57 0.99
CA ALA A 23 -16.49 -4.81 0.71
C ALA A 23 -17.06 -3.75 -0.24
N VAL A 24 -16.77 -2.47 0.04
CA VAL A 24 -17.18 -1.34 -0.82
C VAL A 24 -16.51 -1.44 -2.19
N THR A 25 -15.24 -1.78 -2.23
CA THR A 25 -14.51 -1.96 -3.49
C THR A 25 -15.14 -3.04 -4.34
N TRP A 26 -15.47 -4.18 -3.74
CA TRP A 26 -16.09 -5.29 -4.47
C TRP A 26 -17.47 -4.92 -5.02
N SER A 27 -18.34 -4.31 -4.20
CA SER A 27 -19.67 -3.86 -4.65
C SER A 27 -19.57 -2.87 -5.81
N ARG A 28 -18.73 -1.84 -5.66
CA ARG A 28 -18.58 -0.80 -6.68
C ARG A 28 -17.96 -1.32 -7.99
N LEU A 29 -17.05 -2.30 -7.91
CA LEU A 29 -16.51 -2.97 -9.10
C LEU A 29 -17.61 -3.76 -9.85
N LEU A 30 -18.53 -4.42 -9.14
CA LEU A 30 -19.66 -5.12 -9.75
C LEU A 30 -20.64 -4.14 -10.42
N ASP A 31 -20.79 -2.93 -9.89
CA ASP A 31 -21.60 -1.85 -10.47
C ASP A 31 -20.90 -1.17 -11.66
N GLY A 32 -19.64 -1.53 -11.95
CA GLY A 32 -18.84 -0.93 -13.03
C GLY A 32 -18.20 0.40 -12.67
N ASP A 33 -18.14 0.75 -11.40
CA ASP A 33 -17.53 1.99 -10.92
C ASP A 33 -16.02 2.00 -11.11
N SER A 34 -15.49 3.21 -11.33
CA SER A 34 -14.06 3.47 -11.40
C SER A 34 -13.63 4.44 -10.31
N GLY A 35 -12.54 4.12 -9.62
CA GLY A 35 -11.90 5.02 -8.66
C GLY A 35 -10.90 5.98 -9.30
N LEU A 36 -10.89 6.09 -10.62
CA LEU A 36 -9.97 6.95 -11.35
C LEU A 36 -10.55 8.34 -11.56
N GLU A 37 -9.70 9.35 -11.39
CA GLU A 37 -10.02 10.76 -11.60
C GLU A 37 -8.88 11.50 -12.30
N ALA A 38 -9.13 12.73 -12.71
CA ALA A 38 -8.06 13.60 -13.23
C ALA A 38 -6.97 13.76 -12.17
N ALA A 39 -5.72 13.54 -12.57
CA ALA A 39 -4.60 13.65 -11.64
C ALA A 39 -4.46 15.08 -11.12
N PRO A 40 -4.09 15.27 -9.85
CA PRO A 40 -3.80 16.59 -9.30
C PRO A 40 -2.65 17.28 -10.05
N GLU A 41 -2.64 18.62 -9.98
CA GLU A 41 -1.70 19.48 -10.71
C GLU A 41 -0.24 19.05 -10.57
N GLY A 42 0.22 18.68 -9.37
CA GLY A 42 1.60 18.24 -9.15
C GLY A 42 1.98 16.99 -9.94
N LEU A 43 1.03 16.09 -10.23
CA LEU A 43 1.27 14.91 -11.06
C LEU A 43 1.10 15.20 -12.54
N ARG A 44 0.17 16.10 -12.90
CA ARG A 44 0.00 16.55 -14.30
C ARG A 44 1.25 17.25 -14.81
N ARG A 45 1.96 18.00 -13.96
CA ARG A 45 3.27 18.57 -14.30
C ARG A 45 4.33 17.52 -14.59
N ALA A 46 4.21 16.34 -14.01
CA ALA A 46 5.06 15.19 -14.34
C ALA A 46 4.56 14.39 -15.56
N GLY A 47 3.48 14.85 -16.22
CA GLY A 47 2.87 14.19 -17.38
C GLY A 47 1.89 13.07 -17.05
N CYS A 48 1.55 12.85 -15.77
CA CYS A 48 0.55 11.87 -15.37
C CYS A 48 -0.85 12.53 -15.31
N GLU A 49 -1.73 12.17 -16.22
CA GLU A 49 -3.02 12.83 -16.39
C GLU A 49 -4.14 12.19 -15.55
N VAL A 50 -4.03 10.90 -15.22
CA VAL A 50 -5.04 10.11 -14.50
C VAL A 50 -4.44 9.44 -13.28
N ALA A 51 -5.17 9.46 -12.17
CA ALA A 51 -4.79 8.77 -10.94
C ALA A 51 -6.02 8.23 -10.19
N GLY A 52 -5.81 7.21 -9.35
CA GLY A 52 -6.83 6.68 -8.46
C GLY A 52 -6.49 6.96 -6.99
N PRO A 53 -6.91 8.10 -6.42
CA PRO A 53 -6.60 8.43 -5.03
C PRO A 53 -7.52 7.69 -4.06
N ALA A 54 -6.98 7.15 -2.96
CA ALA A 54 -7.76 6.72 -1.80
C ALA A 54 -8.12 7.95 -0.95
N GLY A 55 -8.99 8.81 -1.50
CA GLY A 55 -9.33 10.12 -0.92
C GLY A 55 -10.19 10.03 0.34
N TRP A 56 -10.90 8.94 0.54
CA TRP A 56 -11.74 8.66 1.69
C TRP A 56 -10.94 8.28 2.95
N PHE A 57 -9.71 7.77 2.79
CA PHE A 57 -8.93 7.21 3.89
C PHE A 57 -8.35 8.30 4.80
N ASP A 58 -8.75 8.29 6.07
CA ASP A 58 -8.06 8.98 7.17
C ASP A 58 -7.42 7.93 8.10
N ALA A 59 -6.12 8.05 8.35
CA ALA A 59 -5.42 7.13 9.24
C ALA A 59 -5.95 7.19 10.69
N ALA A 60 -6.53 8.31 11.10
CA ALA A 60 -7.10 8.48 12.43
C ALA A 60 -8.33 7.61 12.70
N ASP A 61 -8.98 7.09 11.66
CA ASP A 61 -10.10 6.15 11.78
C ASP A 61 -9.64 4.73 12.11
N PHE A 62 -8.34 4.42 11.89
CA PHE A 62 -7.77 3.08 12.00
C PHE A 62 -6.67 2.95 13.06
N MET A 63 -6.09 4.06 13.50
CA MET A 63 -5.00 4.07 14.47
C MET A 63 -4.85 5.40 15.18
N ASP A 64 -4.19 5.41 16.34
CA ASP A 64 -3.87 6.64 17.07
C ASP A 64 -3.07 7.62 16.20
N ARG A 65 -3.42 8.91 16.28
CA ARG A 65 -2.79 9.97 15.49
C ARG A 65 -1.28 10.10 15.71
N ASN A 66 -0.79 9.82 16.92
CA ASN A 66 0.63 9.90 17.22
C ASN A 66 1.38 8.70 16.59
N VAL A 67 0.71 7.55 16.49
CA VAL A 67 1.22 6.37 15.80
C VAL A 67 1.26 6.66 14.29
N ALA A 68 0.16 7.15 13.71
CA ALA A 68 0.06 7.47 12.28
C ALA A 68 1.12 8.48 11.80
N ARG A 69 1.46 9.49 12.63
CA ARG A 69 2.48 10.51 12.31
C ARG A 69 3.89 9.95 12.17
N ARG A 70 4.16 8.77 12.69
CA ARG A 70 5.47 8.09 12.63
C ARG A 70 5.58 7.12 11.46
N MET A 71 4.57 7.08 10.60
CA MET A 71 4.46 6.15 9.47
C MET A 71 4.41 6.90 8.14
N GLY A 72 5.05 6.34 7.13
CA GLY A 72 4.78 6.70 5.74
C GLY A 72 3.37 6.27 5.32
N ARG A 73 2.81 6.92 4.30
CA ARG A 73 1.44 6.65 3.85
C ARG A 73 1.20 5.18 3.50
N PHE A 74 2.15 4.53 2.85
CA PHE A 74 2.09 3.11 2.51
C PHE A 74 1.99 2.22 3.76
N SER A 75 2.68 2.57 4.86
CA SER A 75 2.58 1.85 6.13
C SER A 75 1.25 2.09 6.82
N GLN A 76 0.68 3.30 6.74
CA GLN A 76 -0.67 3.59 7.26
C GLN A 76 -1.72 2.71 6.56
N PHE A 77 -1.63 2.56 5.24
CA PHE A 77 -2.50 1.65 4.47
C PHE A 77 -2.32 0.21 4.90
N SER A 78 -1.07 -0.23 5.10
CA SER A 78 -0.77 -1.59 5.54
C SER A 78 -1.41 -1.90 6.90
N VAL A 79 -1.26 -1.00 7.88
CA VAL A 79 -1.84 -1.17 9.22
C VAL A 79 -3.37 -1.20 9.15
N ALA A 80 -3.99 -0.29 8.39
CA ALA A 80 -5.43 -0.25 8.26
C ALA A 80 -5.99 -1.52 7.59
N ALA A 81 -5.39 -1.95 6.47
CA ALA A 81 -5.79 -3.16 5.78
C ALA A 81 -5.57 -4.43 6.65
N ALA A 82 -4.47 -4.49 7.39
CA ALA A 82 -4.21 -5.58 8.32
C ALA A 82 -5.27 -5.66 9.44
N GLY A 83 -5.65 -4.53 10.02
CA GLY A 83 -6.72 -4.47 11.02
C GLY A 83 -8.07 -4.91 10.47
N MET A 84 -8.43 -4.45 9.25
CA MET A 84 -9.66 -4.90 8.58
C MET A 84 -9.63 -6.43 8.30
N ALA A 85 -8.48 -6.98 7.87
CA ALA A 85 -8.35 -8.41 7.62
C ALA A 85 -8.48 -9.24 8.89
N LEU A 86 -7.91 -8.80 10.01
CA LEU A 86 -8.08 -9.45 11.31
C LEU A 86 -9.54 -9.41 11.78
N ALA A 87 -10.21 -8.28 11.60
CA ALA A 87 -11.63 -8.14 11.94
C ALA A 87 -12.51 -9.05 11.07
N ASP A 88 -12.30 -9.09 9.77
CA ASP A 88 -13.03 -9.93 8.83
C ASP A 88 -12.83 -11.44 9.13
N ALA A 89 -11.63 -11.81 9.63
CA ALA A 89 -11.32 -13.16 10.07
C ALA A 89 -11.86 -13.52 11.47
N GLY A 90 -12.42 -12.55 12.24
CA GLY A 90 -12.78 -12.75 13.65
C GLY A 90 -11.57 -12.98 14.56
N LEU A 91 -10.42 -12.41 14.21
CA LEU A 91 -9.14 -12.57 14.89
C LEU A 91 -8.65 -11.24 15.54
N GLU A 92 -9.56 -10.34 15.89
CA GLU A 92 -9.20 -9.13 16.63
C GLU A 92 -8.56 -9.50 17.97
N GLY A 93 -7.39 -8.93 18.24
CA GLY A 93 -6.61 -9.23 19.45
C GLY A 93 -5.69 -10.46 19.33
N HIS A 94 -5.70 -11.18 18.20
CA HIS A 94 -4.68 -12.20 17.95
C HIS A 94 -3.30 -11.55 17.82
N SER A 95 -2.32 -12.07 18.57
CA SER A 95 -0.97 -11.47 18.70
C SER A 95 0.04 -12.53 19.12
N GLY A 96 1.30 -12.13 19.29
CA GLY A 96 2.37 -13.01 19.77
C GLY A 96 3.08 -13.77 18.64
N ASP A 97 3.73 -14.86 18.99
CA ASP A 97 4.57 -15.68 18.09
C ASP A 97 3.79 -16.48 17.05
N GLY A 98 2.52 -16.76 17.31
CA GLY A 98 1.59 -17.39 16.36
C GLY A 98 1.17 -16.46 15.21
N LEU A 99 1.41 -15.14 15.30
CA LEU A 99 1.08 -14.17 14.25
C LEU A 99 2.34 -13.72 13.50
N GLY A 100 2.39 -14.05 12.20
CA GLY A 100 3.40 -13.53 11.26
C GLY A 100 2.88 -12.39 10.41
N VAL A 101 3.78 -11.58 9.85
CA VAL A 101 3.45 -10.47 8.95
C VAL A 101 4.35 -10.52 7.72
N VAL A 102 3.76 -10.66 6.55
CA VAL A 102 4.45 -10.70 5.26
C VAL A 102 3.84 -9.65 4.35
N VAL A 103 4.35 -8.44 4.38
CA VAL A 103 3.83 -7.33 3.56
C VAL A 103 4.95 -6.72 2.74
N HIS A 104 4.79 -6.79 1.42
CA HIS A 104 5.74 -6.24 0.47
C HIS A 104 5.24 -4.91 -0.13
N THR A 105 6.13 -4.24 -0.85
CA THR A 105 5.82 -2.95 -1.48
C THR A 105 6.45 -2.84 -2.86
N GLY A 106 5.94 -1.96 -3.69
CA GLY A 106 6.55 -1.64 -4.98
C GLY A 106 7.68 -0.61 -4.87
N ALA A 107 7.47 0.42 -4.04
CA ALA A 107 8.40 1.54 -3.93
C ALA A 107 8.61 2.04 -2.49
N GLY A 108 7.84 1.52 -1.53
CA GLY A 108 7.93 1.95 -0.13
C GLY A 108 7.67 3.45 0.05
N GLY A 109 8.46 4.08 0.90
CA GLY A 109 8.36 5.51 1.22
C GLY A 109 9.05 6.44 0.22
N LEU A 110 8.97 6.16 -1.07
CA LEU A 110 9.63 6.99 -2.09
C LEU A 110 9.12 8.44 -2.09
N ILE A 111 7.84 8.68 -1.84
CA ILE A 111 7.27 10.04 -1.72
C ILE A 111 7.94 10.79 -0.57
N GLU A 112 8.11 10.13 0.56
CA GLU A 112 8.73 10.70 1.75
C GLU A 112 10.23 10.96 1.52
N ALA A 113 10.90 10.07 0.81
CA ALA A 113 12.30 10.25 0.41
C ALA A 113 12.47 11.44 -0.54
N GLU A 114 11.62 11.55 -1.55
CA GLU A 114 11.63 12.67 -2.50
C GLU A 114 11.36 14.00 -1.79
N ALA A 115 10.38 14.04 -0.88
CA ALA A 115 10.07 15.24 -0.11
C ALA A 115 11.22 15.66 0.83
N ALA A 116 12.01 14.71 1.33
CA ALA A 116 13.15 14.98 2.21
C ALA A 116 14.43 15.35 1.44
N ALA A 117 14.56 14.99 0.17
CA ALA A 117 15.80 15.12 -0.59
C ALA A 117 16.29 16.58 -0.70
N GLY A 118 15.40 17.52 -1.04
CA GLY A 118 15.77 18.94 -1.15
C GLY A 118 16.23 19.54 0.18
N PRO A 119 15.45 19.47 1.26
CA PRO A 119 15.87 19.91 2.59
C PRO A 119 17.14 19.21 3.09
N ALA A 120 17.30 17.90 2.83
CA ALA A 120 18.49 17.15 3.22
C ALA A 120 19.75 17.62 2.49
N ALA A 121 19.67 17.92 1.19
CA ALA A 121 20.78 18.43 0.42
C ALA A 121 21.23 19.81 0.93
N ALA A 122 20.29 20.67 1.33
CA ALA A 122 20.60 22.00 1.84
C ALA A 122 21.16 21.98 3.27
N ARG A 123 20.60 21.12 4.13
CA ARG A 123 20.98 21.02 5.57
C ARG A 123 20.78 19.59 6.09
N PRO A 124 21.76 18.68 5.90
CA PRO A 124 21.64 17.26 6.33
C PRO A 124 21.30 17.11 7.83
N ALA A 125 21.80 17.99 8.69
CA ALA A 125 21.53 17.96 10.13
C ALA A 125 20.06 18.25 10.51
N ARG A 126 19.21 18.66 9.57
CA ARG A 126 17.78 18.91 9.79
C ARG A 126 16.86 17.81 9.29
N VAL A 127 17.40 16.69 8.81
CA VAL A 127 16.60 15.52 8.48
C VAL A 127 15.94 14.99 9.75
N SER A 128 14.64 14.74 9.67
CA SER A 128 13.89 14.21 10.81
C SER A 128 14.47 12.88 11.30
N PRO A 129 14.62 12.65 12.61
CA PRO A 129 15.02 11.35 13.14
C PRO A 129 13.99 10.25 12.83
N LEU A 130 12.75 10.63 12.49
CA LEU A 130 11.71 9.71 12.04
C LEU A 130 11.80 9.37 10.56
N PHE A 131 12.76 9.91 9.82
CA PHE A 131 12.87 9.67 8.38
C PHE A 131 13.00 8.18 8.06
N THR A 132 13.90 7.47 8.75
CA THR A 132 14.13 6.04 8.52
C THR A 132 12.86 5.18 8.71
N PRO A 133 12.12 5.26 9.84
CA PRO A 133 10.89 4.51 10.01
C PRO A 133 9.72 4.98 9.10
N ILE A 134 9.78 6.18 8.55
CA ILE A 134 8.78 6.69 7.62
C ILE A 134 9.05 6.22 6.19
N TYR A 135 10.33 6.17 5.80
CA TYR A 135 10.77 5.88 4.43
C TYR A 135 11.00 4.39 4.17
N GLY A 136 11.50 3.63 5.15
CA GLY A 136 11.99 2.27 4.97
C GLY A 136 10.95 1.32 4.35
N PRO A 137 11.22 0.66 3.21
CA PRO A 137 10.26 -0.24 2.56
C PRO A 137 9.80 -1.41 3.45
N ASN A 138 10.68 -1.90 4.34
CA ASN A 138 10.36 -2.94 5.31
C ASN A 138 9.28 -2.51 6.32
N MET A 139 9.03 -1.22 6.48
CA MET A 139 7.99 -0.70 7.37
C MET A 139 6.58 -1.09 6.91
N ALA A 140 6.40 -1.53 5.66
CA ALA A 140 5.17 -2.15 5.20
C ALA A 140 4.77 -3.35 6.07
N ALA A 141 5.72 -4.15 6.54
CA ALA A 141 5.49 -5.30 7.43
C ALA A 141 5.77 -4.96 8.91
N CYS A 142 6.80 -4.17 9.21
CA CYS A 142 7.17 -3.86 10.58
C CYS A 142 6.09 -3.06 11.32
N GLN A 143 5.42 -2.11 10.66
CA GLN A 143 4.39 -1.31 11.33
C GLN A 143 3.16 -2.13 11.74
N PRO A 144 2.56 -2.98 10.89
CA PRO A 144 1.51 -3.90 11.36
C PRO A 144 1.99 -4.83 12.48
N SER A 145 3.22 -5.36 12.41
CA SER A 145 3.72 -6.24 13.47
C SER A 145 3.78 -5.53 14.83
N ILE A 146 4.21 -4.27 14.85
CA ILE A 146 4.26 -3.46 16.08
C ILE A 146 2.84 -3.15 16.59
N VAL A 147 1.93 -2.73 15.69
CA VAL A 147 0.58 -2.30 16.08
C VAL A 147 -0.24 -3.47 16.60
N PHE A 148 -0.14 -4.65 15.98
CA PHE A 148 -0.91 -5.84 16.38
C PHE A 148 -0.14 -6.80 17.29
N GLY A 149 1.07 -6.43 17.73
CA GLY A 149 1.87 -7.24 18.66
C GLY A 149 2.29 -8.59 18.08
N ALA A 150 2.48 -8.67 16.77
CA ALA A 150 2.98 -9.88 16.12
C ALA A 150 4.48 -10.05 16.38
N THR A 151 4.86 -11.20 16.93
CA THR A 151 6.27 -11.56 17.23
C THR A 151 6.74 -12.78 16.43
N GLY A 152 5.87 -13.36 15.60
CA GLY A 152 6.24 -14.35 14.59
C GLY A 152 7.09 -13.76 13.45
N PRO A 153 7.30 -14.48 12.34
CA PRO A 153 8.11 -14.01 11.22
C PRO A 153 7.58 -12.70 10.63
N VAL A 154 8.46 -11.72 10.43
CA VAL A 154 8.16 -10.42 9.81
C VAL A 154 8.99 -10.25 8.56
N LEU A 155 8.36 -10.26 7.40
CA LEU A 155 9.01 -10.18 6.09
C LEU A 155 8.49 -8.95 5.31
N GLY A 156 9.36 -7.97 5.09
CA GLY A 156 9.08 -6.78 4.29
C GLY A 156 10.04 -6.71 3.09
N GLY A 157 9.52 -6.99 1.90
CA GLY A 157 10.29 -6.99 0.65
C GLY A 157 9.85 -5.91 -0.34
N VAL A 158 10.65 -5.73 -1.40
CA VAL A 158 10.30 -4.89 -2.55
C VAL A 158 10.18 -5.77 -3.77
N GLY A 159 8.97 -5.88 -4.33
CA GLY A 159 8.65 -6.76 -5.45
C GLY A 159 8.03 -6.05 -6.65
N ALA A 160 8.03 -4.72 -6.67
CA ALA A 160 7.36 -3.91 -7.69
C ALA A 160 5.92 -4.41 -7.93
N CYS A 161 5.50 -4.60 -9.19
CA CYS A 161 4.16 -5.06 -9.56
C CYS A 161 3.84 -6.47 -9.03
N ALA A 162 4.84 -7.28 -8.70
CA ALA A 162 4.66 -8.65 -8.19
C ALA A 162 4.57 -8.71 -6.66
N ALA A 163 4.73 -7.61 -5.94
CA ALA A 163 4.80 -7.55 -4.49
C ALA A 163 3.65 -8.30 -3.80
N GLY A 164 2.41 -8.11 -4.27
CA GLY A 164 1.24 -8.75 -3.67
C GLY A 164 1.24 -10.27 -3.80
N VAL A 165 1.49 -10.77 -4.99
CA VAL A 165 1.57 -12.23 -5.23
C VAL A 165 2.74 -12.84 -4.47
N GLN A 166 3.89 -12.18 -4.47
CA GLN A 166 5.07 -12.61 -3.73
C GLN A 166 4.77 -12.73 -2.23
N ALA A 167 4.12 -11.73 -1.64
CA ALA A 167 3.75 -11.74 -0.22
C ALA A 167 2.81 -12.91 0.13
N VAL A 168 1.83 -13.20 -0.72
CA VAL A 168 0.93 -14.36 -0.52
C VAL A 168 1.70 -15.68 -0.58
N ILE A 169 2.60 -15.84 -1.54
CA ILE A 169 3.45 -17.04 -1.64
C ILE A 169 4.34 -17.19 -0.41
N ASP A 170 4.97 -16.12 0.04
CA ASP A 170 5.87 -16.17 1.19
C ASP A 170 5.09 -16.40 2.49
N GLY A 171 3.89 -15.78 2.65
CA GLY A 171 2.98 -16.04 3.77
C GLY A 171 2.50 -17.49 3.82
N LEU A 172 2.11 -18.05 2.67
CA LEU A 172 1.76 -19.47 2.55
C LEU A 172 2.90 -20.36 3.05
N ARG A 173 4.13 -20.09 2.65
CA ARG A 173 5.32 -20.85 3.05
C ARG A 173 5.59 -20.75 4.55
N VAL A 174 5.37 -19.58 5.16
CA VAL A 174 5.52 -19.39 6.61
C VAL A 174 4.55 -20.31 7.36
N VAL A 175 3.28 -20.34 6.97
CA VAL A 175 2.28 -21.24 7.59
C VAL A 175 2.60 -22.71 7.34
N GLN A 176 2.96 -23.10 6.11
CA GLN A 176 3.28 -24.48 5.76
C GLN A 176 4.50 -25.03 6.50
N ARG A 177 5.46 -24.16 6.85
CA ARG A 177 6.61 -24.56 7.68
C ARG A 177 6.29 -24.65 9.17
N GLY A 178 5.13 -24.13 9.59
CA GLY A 178 4.76 -24.03 10.99
C GLY A 178 5.48 -22.91 11.75
N ASP A 179 6.03 -21.93 11.02
CA ASP A 179 6.73 -20.78 11.61
C ASP A 179 5.74 -19.77 12.25
N ALA A 180 4.48 -19.79 11.83
CA ALA A 180 3.34 -19.08 12.43
C ALA A 180 2.03 -19.79 12.10
N GLU A 181 1.01 -19.62 12.96
CA GLU A 181 -0.34 -20.19 12.77
C GLU A 181 -1.20 -19.31 11.87
N VAL A 182 -1.05 -18.00 12.00
CA VAL A 182 -1.74 -16.95 11.25
C VAL A 182 -0.72 -16.03 10.61
N VAL A 183 -0.95 -15.64 9.36
CA VAL A 183 -0.08 -14.69 8.66
C VAL A 183 -0.91 -13.60 7.97
N LEU A 184 -0.62 -12.36 8.30
CA LEU A 184 -1.06 -11.20 7.53
C LEU A 184 -0.19 -11.10 6.27
N ALA A 185 -0.73 -11.49 5.11
CA ALA A 185 0.01 -11.51 3.86
C ALA A 185 -0.58 -10.53 2.85
N GLY A 186 0.23 -9.64 2.28
CA GLY A 186 -0.27 -8.68 1.30
C GLY A 186 0.77 -7.70 0.78
N ALA A 187 0.30 -6.67 0.10
CA ALA A 187 1.17 -5.60 -0.36
C ALA A 187 0.50 -4.23 -0.16
N THR A 188 1.34 -3.23 -0.05
CA THR A 188 0.91 -1.84 0.08
C THR A 188 1.81 -0.92 -0.72
N ASP A 189 1.24 0.15 -1.24
CA ASP A 189 2.01 1.22 -1.85
C ASP A 189 1.29 2.56 -1.70
N GLY A 190 2.07 3.60 -1.42
CA GLY A 190 1.58 4.96 -1.39
C GLY A 190 2.30 5.88 -2.40
N ALA A 191 3.09 5.27 -3.26
CA ALA A 191 4.30 5.85 -3.81
C ALA A 191 4.17 6.42 -5.21
N LEU A 192 3.16 7.17 -5.52
CA LEU A 192 3.20 7.93 -6.76
C LEU A 192 3.83 9.31 -6.51
N SER A 193 5.16 9.31 -6.47
CA SER A 193 5.95 10.53 -6.43
C SER A 193 6.04 11.15 -7.83
N PRO A 194 6.16 12.48 -7.96
CA PRO A 194 6.41 13.13 -9.24
C PRO A 194 7.64 12.57 -9.97
N MET A 195 8.70 12.21 -9.24
CA MET A 195 9.91 11.62 -9.81
C MET A 195 9.64 10.25 -10.43
N LEU A 196 8.97 9.33 -9.70
CA LEU A 196 8.62 8.02 -10.23
C LEU A 196 7.67 8.14 -11.43
N LEU A 197 6.65 9.00 -11.31
CA LEU A 197 5.69 9.19 -12.40
C LEU A 197 6.32 9.82 -13.62
N GLY A 198 7.19 10.82 -13.46
CA GLY A 198 7.95 11.38 -14.59
C GLY A 198 8.81 10.34 -15.29
N SER A 199 9.44 9.44 -14.54
CA SER A 199 10.17 8.29 -15.11
C SER A 199 9.25 7.36 -15.89
N LEU A 200 8.08 7.02 -15.36
CA LEU A 200 7.11 6.17 -16.05
C LEU A 200 6.51 6.85 -17.28
N VAL A 201 6.23 8.15 -17.24
CA VAL A 201 5.80 8.92 -18.41
C VAL A 201 6.85 8.83 -19.51
N ASN A 202 8.11 9.08 -19.18
CA ASN A 202 9.22 9.04 -20.15
C ASN A 202 9.46 7.63 -20.72
N ALA A 203 9.18 6.59 -19.93
CA ALA A 203 9.26 5.21 -20.39
C ALA A 203 8.06 4.78 -21.27
N GLY A 204 6.97 5.55 -21.26
CA GLY A 204 5.81 5.37 -22.14
C GLY A 204 4.73 4.35 -21.72
N PRO A 205 4.77 3.71 -20.53
CA PRO A 205 3.76 2.70 -20.20
C PRO A 205 2.44 3.29 -19.68
N LEU A 206 2.34 4.59 -19.40
CA LEU A 206 1.13 5.21 -18.86
C LEU A 206 0.08 5.50 -19.93
N ALA A 207 -1.18 5.20 -19.61
CA ALA A 207 -2.30 5.54 -20.48
C ALA A 207 -2.59 7.04 -20.41
N PRO A 208 -2.90 7.69 -21.55
CA PRO A 208 -3.41 9.07 -21.56
C PRO A 208 -4.79 9.14 -20.92
N ALA A 209 -5.18 10.30 -20.41
CA ALA A 209 -6.49 10.50 -19.77
C ALA A 209 -7.66 10.21 -20.72
N GLY A 210 -7.56 10.62 -21.96
CA GLY A 210 -8.70 10.66 -22.88
C GLY A 210 -9.77 11.65 -22.37
N PRO A 211 -10.97 11.62 -22.97
CA PRO A 211 -12.06 12.52 -22.60
C PRO A 211 -12.68 12.18 -21.23
N ASP A 212 -12.55 10.94 -20.79
CA ASP A 212 -13.08 10.45 -19.52
C ASP A 212 -12.00 9.68 -18.74
N PRO A 213 -11.46 10.23 -17.64
CA PRO A 213 -10.47 9.59 -16.80
C PRO A 213 -10.92 8.22 -16.26
N ALA A 214 -12.21 8.05 -15.93
CA ALA A 214 -12.75 6.82 -15.39
C ALA A 214 -12.58 5.64 -16.35
N SER A 215 -12.57 5.91 -17.66
CA SER A 215 -12.40 4.91 -18.71
C SER A 215 -10.94 4.62 -19.11
N ALA A 216 -9.96 5.26 -18.48
CA ALA A 216 -8.55 5.11 -18.89
C ALA A 216 -8.00 3.70 -18.62
N CYS A 217 -8.39 3.06 -17.51
CA CYS A 217 -8.03 1.68 -17.19
C CYS A 217 -9.00 0.70 -17.85
N ARG A 218 -8.52 -0.04 -18.83
CA ARG A 218 -9.32 -1.01 -19.60
C ARG A 218 -8.51 -2.27 -19.92
N PRO A 219 -8.22 -3.11 -18.92
CA PRO A 219 -7.45 -4.34 -19.11
C PRO A 219 -8.10 -5.23 -20.18
N TYR A 220 -7.27 -5.87 -20.99
CA TYR A 220 -7.67 -6.77 -22.09
C TYR A 220 -8.50 -6.14 -23.23
N HIS A 221 -8.95 -4.91 -23.09
CA HIS A 221 -9.75 -4.23 -24.11
C HIS A 221 -8.88 -3.93 -25.36
N VAL A 222 -9.48 -3.99 -26.55
CA VAL A 222 -8.77 -3.72 -27.83
C VAL A 222 -8.17 -2.30 -27.89
N ARG A 223 -8.82 -1.32 -27.26
CA ARG A 223 -8.36 0.09 -27.17
C ARG A 223 -7.56 0.40 -25.92
N ARG A 224 -6.99 -0.61 -25.21
CA ARG A 224 -6.10 -0.34 -24.08
C ARG A 224 -4.88 0.47 -24.54
N ALA A 225 -4.48 1.44 -23.75
CA ALA A 225 -3.41 2.38 -24.14
C ALA A 225 -2.28 2.50 -23.09
N GLY A 226 -2.27 1.62 -22.11
CA GLY A 226 -1.27 1.63 -21.05
C GLY A 226 -1.87 1.36 -19.68
N MET A 227 -1.06 1.52 -18.64
CA MET A 227 -1.48 1.39 -17.24
C MET A 227 -1.86 2.74 -16.64
N VAL A 228 -2.65 2.72 -15.57
CA VAL A 228 -2.97 3.91 -14.77
C VAL A 228 -2.40 3.73 -13.38
N ALA A 229 -1.76 4.76 -12.90
CA ALA A 229 -1.09 4.74 -11.61
C ALA A 229 -2.07 5.06 -10.46
N PRO A 230 -2.23 4.20 -9.43
CA PRO A 230 -3.02 4.51 -8.24
C PRO A 230 -2.32 5.59 -7.40
N ARG A 231 -3.06 6.41 -6.63
CA ARG A 231 -2.47 7.42 -5.74
C ARG A 231 -3.10 7.46 -4.36
N ALA A 232 -2.25 7.55 -3.32
CA ALA A 232 -2.65 8.00 -2.00
C ALA A 232 -2.72 9.54 -1.95
N ARG A 233 -3.85 10.12 -1.56
CA ARG A 233 -3.97 11.55 -1.32
C ARG A 233 -3.23 11.92 -0.03
N ARG A 234 -2.38 12.95 -0.04
CA ARG A 234 -1.91 13.59 1.18
C ARG A 234 -3.10 14.30 1.84
N SER A 235 -3.37 14.04 3.10
CA SER A 235 -4.14 14.96 3.91
C SER A 235 -3.36 16.28 3.94
N SER A 236 -3.97 17.36 3.47
CA SER A 236 -3.43 18.70 3.64
C SER A 236 -3.55 19.07 5.11
N SER A 237 -2.55 18.71 5.93
CA SER A 237 -2.32 19.45 7.16
C SER A 237 -1.67 20.75 6.72
N SER A 238 -2.49 21.80 6.63
CA SER A 238 -2.01 23.15 6.55
C SER A 238 -1.06 23.42 7.71
N SER A 239 0.16 23.77 7.37
CA SER A 239 1.11 24.43 8.21
C SER A 239 0.55 25.74 8.75
N ALA A 240 0.70 25.97 10.02
CA ALA A 240 0.99 27.28 10.56
C ALA A 240 2.40 27.21 11.13
#